data_75dae8d2ae3370d57c03c0327ed16ffa
#
_entry.id   75dae8d2ae3370d57c03c0327ed16ffa
#
_cell.length_a   1.000
_cell.length_b   1.000
_cell.length_c   1.000
_cell.angle_alpha   90.00
_cell.angle_beta   90.00
_cell.angle_gamma   90.00
#
_symmetry.space_group_name_H-M   'P 1'
#
loop_
_entity.id
_entity.type
_entity.pdbx_description
1 polymer ?
#
loop_
_entity_poly.entity_id
_entity_poly.type
_entity_poly.pdbx_seq_one_letter_code
_entity_poly.pdbx_strand_id
1 'polypeptide(L)'
;KKPFIFEKDDIRIGFYLCTENEFTMATCHTMGANPFDVLDSFDEVKVLKAQCDYVIVLYHGGKEFYRYPSPMLQRYCRKFVDSGANLVICQHNHCVGSREDYQGGTIIYGQGNFIFNSDFYVNHQEFVKDAILLTVDVTKDDFVVSELPIRRTDNGTRLATEVEATETLEAYRKRSEEIKDPHFVTQAYKAFADTHVKRYLREFLGRSFIVRAINALL
;
A
#
# COMPACT_ATOMS: atom_id res chain seq x y z
N LYS A 1 2.48 -21.47 -3.02
CA LYS A 1 1.98 -20.36 -3.86
C LYS A 1 0.80 -20.86 -4.70
N LYS A 2 -0.44 -20.71 -4.22
CA LYS A 2 -1.62 -20.95 -5.07
C LYS A 2 -2.47 -19.70 -5.05
N PRO A 3 -2.79 -19.09 -6.21
CA PRO A 3 -3.73 -17.98 -6.27
C PRO A 3 -5.12 -18.46 -5.82
N PHE A 4 -5.90 -17.55 -5.28
CA PHE A 4 -7.30 -17.79 -4.97
C PHE A 4 -8.16 -17.29 -6.13
N ILE A 5 -9.08 -18.13 -6.62
CA ILE A 5 -10.05 -17.75 -7.65
C ILE A 5 -11.44 -17.82 -7.03
N PHE A 6 -12.15 -16.71 -7.06
CA PHE A 6 -13.55 -16.59 -6.69
C PHE A 6 -14.39 -16.63 -7.97
N GLU A 7 -15.42 -17.44 -8.00
CA GLU A 7 -16.32 -17.57 -9.15
C GLU A 7 -17.76 -17.41 -8.68
N LYS A 8 -18.48 -16.53 -9.35
CA LYS A 8 -19.90 -16.28 -9.12
C LYS A 8 -20.54 -15.68 -10.38
N ASP A 9 -21.75 -16.14 -10.73
CA ASP A 9 -22.53 -15.63 -11.86
C ASP A 9 -21.72 -15.60 -13.19
N ASP A 10 -20.95 -16.65 -13.44
CA ASP A 10 -20.04 -16.81 -14.59
C ASP A 10 -18.92 -15.74 -14.66
N ILE A 11 -18.62 -15.06 -13.56
CA ILE A 11 -17.48 -14.12 -13.43
C ILE A 11 -16.42 -14.75 -12.53
N ARG A 12 -15.19 -14.75 -13.02
CA ARG A 12 -14.02 -15.28 -12.29
C ARG A 12 -13.11 -14.14 -11.89
N ILE A 13 -12.88 -13.99 -10.58
CA ILE A 13 -11.97 -13.00 -10.01
C ILE A 13 -10.79 -13.72 -9.39
N GLY A 14 -9.60 -13.47 -9.93
CA GLY A 14 -8.35 -13.99 -9.40
C GLY A 14 -7.75 -13.07 -8.36
N PHE A 15 -7.31 -13.63 -7.23
CA PHE A 15 -6.60 -12.89 -6.18
C PHE A 15 -5.16 -13.36 -6.13
N TYR A 16 -4.22 -12.44 -6.30
CA TYR A 16 -2.80 -12.64 -6.09
C TYR A 16 -2.36 -11.87 -4.85
N LEU A 17 -1.82 -12.58 -3.86
CA LEU A 17 -1.39 -12.02 -2.58
C LEU A 17 0.12 -12.19 -2.45
N CYS A 18 0.83 -11.10 -2.13
CA CYS A 18 2.26 -11.16 -1.84
C CYS A 18 2.70 -10.10 -0.82
N THR A 19 3.86 -10.31 -0.23
CA THR A 19 4.45 -9.41 0.76
C THR A 19 5.92 -9.13 0.46
N GLU A 20 6.39 -7.92 0.72
CA GLU A 20 7.81 -7.58 0.68
C GLU A 20 8.41 -7.56 2.09
N ASN A 21 9.60 -8.15 2.23
CA ASN A 21 10.51 -8.04 3.38
C ASN A 21 9.90 -8.16 4.80
N GLU A 22 8.85 -8.99 4.95
CA GLU A 22 8.25 -9.24 6.25
C GLU A 22 8.93 -10.39 7.01
N PHE A 23 8.89 -10.34 8.33
CA PHE A 23 9.47 -11.38 9.19
C PHE A 23 8.79 -12.75 9.02
N THR A 24 7.56 -12.76 8.54
CA THR A 24 6.71 -13.94 8.39
C THR A 24 6.65 -14.48 6.96
N MET A 25 7.57 -14.09 6.09
CA MET A 25 7.64 -14.62 4.72
C MET A 25 7.94 -16.12 4.72
N ALA A 26 7.31 -16.83 3.79
CA ALA A 26 7.62 -18.22 3.54
C ALA A 26 9.04 -18.38 2.97
N THR A 27 9.71 -19.46 3.40
CA THR A 27 11.01 -19.88 2.88
C THR A 27 10.93 -21.31 2.37
N CYS A 28 12.02 -21.86 1.84
CA CYS A 28 12.09 -23.28 1.49
C CYS A 28 11.94 -24.22 2.72
N HIS A 29 12.05 -23.70 3.94
CA HIS A 29 12.01 -24.48 5.20
C HIS A 29 10.84 -24.09 6.11
N THR A 30 10.19 -22.96 5.90
CA THR A 30 9.12 -22.44 6.77
C THR A 30 7.91 -21.98 5.98
N MET A 31 6.73 -22.27 6.52
CA MET A 31 5.48 -21.69 6.01
C MET A 31 5.39 -20.23 6.42
N GLY A 32 4.74 -19.42 5.59
CA GLY A 32 4.54 -17.99 5.83
C GLY A 32 3.78 -17.31 4.69
N ALA A 33 3.78 -15.98 4.71
CA ALA A 33 3.20 -15.17 3.64
C ALA A 33 3.98 -15.37 2.32
N ASN A 34 3.28 -15.31 1.19
CA ASN A 34 3.89 -15.43 -0.13
C ASN A 34 4.86 -14.25 -0.38
N PRO A 35 6.18 -14.48 -0.50
CA PRO A 35 7.11 -13.39 -0.77
C PRO A 35 6.88 -12.79 -2.16
N PHE A 36 6.96 -11.45 -2.25
CA PHE A 36 7.08 -10.80 -3.54
C PHE A 36 8.43 -11.12 -4.17
N ASP A 37 8.40 -11.67 -5.37
CA ASP A 37 9.58 -11.95 -6.19
C ASP A 37 9.49 -11.13 -7.48
N VAL A 38 10.48 -10.29 -7.73
CA VAL A 38 10.50 -9.39 -8.89
C VAL A 38 10.62 -10.14 -10.24
N LEU A 39 11.07 -11.38 -10.22
CA LEU A 39 11.18 -12.22 -11.42
C LEU A 39 9.87 -12.98 -11.69
N ASP A 40 9.30 -13.59 -10.67
CA ASP A 40 8.20 -14.55 -10.81
C ASP A 40 6.81 -13.92 -10.63
N SER A 41 6.65 -12.96 -9.70
CA SER A 41 5.32 -12.48 -9.28
C SER A 41 4.50 -11.88 -10.44
N PHE A 42 5.16 -11.19 -11.37
CA PHE A 42 4.48 -10.59 -12.51
C PHE A 42 4.00 -11.64 -13.51
N ASP A 43 4.78 -12.70 -13.72
CA ASP A 43 4.41 -13.80 -14.61
C ASP A 43 3.31 -14.67 -13.98
N GLU A 44 3.33 -14.86 -12.66
CA GLU A 44 2.24 -15.51 -11.92
C GLU A 44 0.90 -14.75 -12.10
N VAL A 45 0.94 -13.41 -12.08
CA VAL A 45 -0.26 -12.57 -12.36
C VAL A 45 -0.73 -12.72 -13.80
N LYS A 46 0.16 -12.78 -14.79
CA LYS A 46 -0.22 -13.04 -16.20
C LYS A 46 -0.91 -14.39 -16.37
N VAL A 47 -0.36 -15.44 -15.73
CA VAL A 47 -0.96 -16.78 -15.74
C VAL A 47 -2.33 -16.77 -15.09
N LEU A 48 -2.50 -16.03 -13.98
CA LEU A 48 -3.79 -15.88 -13.31
C LEU A 48 -4.79 -15.14 -14.19
N LYS A 49 -4.37 -14.05 -14.85
CA LYS A 49 -5.22 -13.26 -15.76
C LYS A 49 -5.73 -14.09 -16.95
N ALA A 50 -4.94 -15.02 -17.46
CA ALA A 50 -5.39 -15.92 -18.52
C ALA A 50 -6.52 -16.87 -18.10
N GLN A 51 -6.81 -16.99 -16.79
CA GLN A 51 -7.84 -17.86 -16.22
C GLN A 51 -9.02 -17.11 -15.63
N CYS A 52 -8.96 -15.76 -15.54
CA CYS A 52 -9.93 -14.94 -14.84
C CYS A 52 -10.33 -13.72 -15.67
N ASP A 53 -11.58 -13.28 -15.50
CA ASP A 53 -12.08 -12.04 -16.10
C ASP A 53 -11.37 -10.83 -15.48
N TYR A 54 -11.19 -10.86 -14.15
CA TYR A 54 -10.53 -9.80 -13.38
C TYR A 54 -9.48 -10.36 -12.44
N VAL A 55 -8.43 -9.56 -12.18
CA VAL A 55 -7.37 -9.90 -11.23
C VAL A 55 -7.17 -8.76 -10.24
N ILE A 56 -7.16 -9.11 -8.96
CA ILE A 56 -6.87 -8.22 -7.84
C ILE A 56 -5.56 -8.65 -7.20
N VAL A 57 -4.62 -7.73 -7.08
CA VAL A 57 -3.35 -7.93 -6.37
C VAL A 57 -3.42 -7.27 -5.01
N LEU A 58 -3.23 -8.05 -3.94
CA LEU A 58 -3.06 -7.56 -2.57
C LEU A 58 -1.57 -7.61 -2.24
N TYR A 59 -0.96 -6.43 -2.21
CA TYR A 59 0.47 -6.25 -2.01
C TYR A 59 0.74 -5.68 -0.61
N HIS A 60 1.28 -6.50 0.29
CA HIS A 60 1.67 -6.06 1.62
C HIS A 60 3.10 -5.52 1.58
N GLY A 61 3.24 -4.20 1.47
CA GLY A 61 4.54 -3.55 1.35
C GLY A 61 4.43 -2.04 1.23
N GLY A 62 5.57 -1.39 1.17
CA GLY A 62 5.71 0.05 1.20
C GLY A 62 6.46 0.52 2.45
N LYS A 63 6.28 1.77 2.86
CA LYS A 63 6.93 2.33 4.05
C LYS A 63 5.90 2.79 5.06
N GLU A 64 6.05 2.35 6.30
CA GLU A 64 5.18 2.78 7.41
C GLU A 64 5.08 4.30 7.48
N PHE A 65 3.86 4.80 7.64
CA PHE A 65 3.50 6.21 7.77
C PHE A 65 3.88 7.10 6.58
N TYR A 66 4.31 6.52 5.47
CA TYR A 66 4.56 7.24 4.24
C TYR A 66 3.34 7.18 3.32
N ARG A 67 2.75 8.35 3.06
CA ARG A 67 1.45 8.50 2.38
C ARG A 67 1.52 8.50 0.85
N TYR A 68 2.73 8.35 0.30
CA TYR A 68 3.00 8.26 -1.13
C TYR A 68 3.67 6.94 -1.47
N PRO A 69 3.65 6.48 -2.71
CA PRO A 69 4.50 5.38 -3.11
C PRO A 69 5.98 5.80 -3.14
N SER A 70 6.89 4.88 -2.83
CA SER A 70 8.26 5.05 -3.28
C SER A 70 8.34 4.93 -4.80
N PRO A 71 9.38 5.49 -5.47
CA PRO A 71 9.54 5.32 -6.93
C PRO A 71 9.55 3.85 -7.35
N MET A 72 10.10 2.98 -6.52
CA MET A 72 10.16 1.54 -6.81
C MET A 72 8.79 0.87 -6.63
N LEU A 73 8.06 1.18 -5.54
CA LEU A 73 6.71 0.68 -5.31
C LEU A 73 5.78 1.08 -6.46
N GLN A 74 5.85 2.33 -6.92
CA GLN A 74 5.05 2.79 -8.06
C GLN A 74 5.35 1.97 -9.32
N ARG A 75 6.62 1.69 -9.60
CA ARG A 75 7.03 0.83 -10.73
C ARG A 75 6.50 -0.60 -10.59
N TYR A 76 6.57 -1.19 -9.40
CA TYR A 76 6.06 -2.54 -9.17
C TYR A 76 4.55 -2.63 -9.36
N CYS A 77 3.79 -1.68 -8.79
CA CYS A 77 2.34 -1.66 -8.93
C CYS A 77 1.89 -1.46 -10.37
N ARG A 78 2.53 -0.55 -11.10
CA ARG A 78 2.29 -0.38 -12.56
C ARG A 78 2.62 -1.66 -13.32
N LYS A 79 3.70 -2.37 -12.95
CA LYS A 79 4.07 -3.63 -13.59
C LYS A 79 3.07 -4.75 -13.33
N PHE A 80 2.41 -4.78 -12.15
CA PHE A 80 1.29 -5.68 -11.92
C PHE A 80 0.10 -5.38 -12.84
N VAL A 81 -0.22 -4.10 -13.06
CA VAL A 81 -1.26 -3.71 -14.03
C VAL A 81 -0.86 -4.12 -15.46
N ASP A 82 0.38 -3.84 -15.90
CA ASP A 82 0.91 -4.31 -17.19
C ASP A 82 0.83 -5.84 -17.34
N SER A 83 0.84 -6.57 -16.23
CA SER A 83 0.73 -8.03 -16.18
C SER A 83 -0.72 -8.53 -16.17
N GLY A 84 -1.71 -7.62 -16.15
CA GLY A 84 -3.12 -7.92 -16.25
C GLY A 84 -3.93 -7.73 -14.97
N ALA A 85 -3.36 -7.13 -13.91
CA ALA A 85 -4.13 -6.78 -12.73
C ALA A 85 -5.08 -5.61 -13.04
N ASN A 86 -6.34 -5.76 -12.64
CA ASN A 86 -7.35 -4.70 -12.73
C ASN A 86 -7.30 -3.78 -11.51
N LEU A 87 -6.88 -4.33 -10.36
CA LEU A 87 -6.74 -3.59 -9.11
C LEU A 87 -5.49 -4.06 -8.36
N VAL A 88 -4.68 -3.11 -7.90
CA VAL A 88 -3.54 -3.35 -7.01
C VAL A 88 -3.75 -2.57 -5.73
N ILE A 89 -3.77 -3.25 -4.57
CA ILE A 89 -3.98 -2.63 -3.27
C ILE A 89 -2.73 -2.85 -2.42
N CYS A 90 -2.05 -1.74 -2.08
CA CYS A 90 -0.94 -1.77 -1.14
C CYS A 90 -1.43 -1.61 0.29
N GLN A 91 -0.82 -2.38 1.19
CA GLN A 91 -1.05 -2.32 2.64
C GLN A 91 0.30 -2.22 3.34
N HIS A 92 0.36 -2.16 4.65
CA HIS A 92 1.54 -2.00 5.49
C HIS A 92 1.84 -0.56 5.92
N ASN A 93 1.56 0.44 5.09
CA ASN A 93 1.89 1.83 5.42
C ASN A 93 1.05 2.45 6.56
N HIS A 94 0.01 1.76 7.04
CA HIS A 94 -0.86 2.18 8.15
C HIS A 94 -1.52 3.56 8.00
N CYS A 95 -1.65 4.05 6.78
CA CYS A 95 -2.27 5.35 6.49
C CYS A 95 -2.95 5.36 5.12
N VAL A 96 -3.89 6.29 4.94
CA VAL A 96 -4.50 6.55 3.64
C VAL A 96 -3.45 7.18 2.72
N GLY A 97 -3.09 6.49 1.67
CA GLY A 97 -2.08 6.89 0.70
C GLY A 97 -2.65 7.75 -0.44
N SER A 98 -2.53 7.25 -1.65
CA SER A 98 -2.96 7.87 -2.90
C SER A 98 -3.50 6.81 -3.87
N ARG A 99 -4.21 7.24 -4.93
CA ARG A 99 -4.72 6.41 -6.02
C ARG A 99 -4.04 6.79 -7.32
N GLU A 100 -3.84 5.81 -8.15
CA GLU A 100 -3.41 5.99 -9.54
C GLU A 100 -4.27 5.13 -10.46
N ASP A 101 -4.85 5.74 -11.48
CA ASP A 101 -5.45 4.99 -12.59
C ASP A 101 -4.40 4.91 -13.71
N TYR A 102 -3.98 3.69 -14.04
CA TYR A 102 -2.87 3.42 -14.94
C TYR A 102 -3.24 2.31 -15.92
N GLN A 103 -3.19 2.58 -17.23
CA GLN A 103 -3.40 1.60 -18.32
C GLN A 103 -4.67 0.73 -18.13
N GLY A 104 -5.76 1.34 -17.67
CA GLY A 104 -7.04 0.65 -17.43
C GLY A 104 -7.14 -0.12 -16.10
N GLY A 105 -6.09 -0.11 -15.28
CA GLY A 105 -6.13 -0.64 -13.92
C GLY A 105 -6.10 0.47 -12.87
N THR A 106 -6.56 0.13 -11.67
CA THR A 106 -6.54 1.02 -10.50
C THR A 106 -5.49 0.54 -9.50
N ILE A 107 -4.71 1.48 -8.96
CA ILE A 107 -3.69 1.22 -7.93
C ILE A 107 -3.99 2.08 -6.70
N ILE A 108 -4.06 1.45 -5.53
CA ILE A 108 -4.28 2.10 -4.23
C ILE A 108 -3.03 1.94 -3.38
N TYR A 109 -2.32 3.04 -3.12
CA TYR A 109 -1.06 3.05 -2.37
C TYR A 109 -1.26 3.20 -0.85
N GLY A 110 -2.23 2.48 -0.31
CA GLY A 110 -2.54 2.43 1.12
C GLY A 110 -3.98 2.77 1.45
N GLN A 111 -4.61 1.88 2.22
CA GLN A 111 -5.99 1.98 2.66
C GLN A 111 -6.13 2.57 4.07
N GLY A 112 -5.03 2.60 4.86
CA GLY A 112 -5.09 2.85 6.29
C GLY A 112 -5.48 1.60 7.09
N ASN A 113 -5.86 1.81 8.35
CA ASN A 113 -6.14 0.75 9.32
C ASN A 113 -7.63 0.53 9.51
N PHE A 114 -8.12 -0.70 9.29
CA PHE A 114 -9.51 -1.06 9.60
C PHE A 114 -9.71 -1.41 11.07
N ILE A 115 -8.97 -2.41 11.58
CA ILE A 115 -9.10 -2.92 12.96
C ILE A 115 -7.78 -2.91 13.74
N PHE A 116 -6.71 -2.38 13.15
CA PHE A 116 -5.41 -2.35 13.80
C PHE A 116 -5.42 -1.43 15.00
N ASN A 117 -5.27 -2.00 16.19
CA ASN A 117 -5.34 -1.28 17.47
C ASN A 117 -3.96 -1.28 18.14
N SER A 118 -3.20 -0.22 17.91
CA SER A 118 -1.95 0.02 18.61
C SER A 118 -1.91 1.46 19.10
N ASP A 119 -1.90 1.65 20.40
CA ASP A 119 -1.82 2.98 21.01
C ASP A 119 -0.52 3.71 20.67
N PHE A 120 0.55 2.95 20.40
CA PHE A 120 1.82 3.50 19.94
C PHE A 120 1.64 4.31 18.65
N TYR A 121 0.96 3.73 17.64
CA TYR A 121 0.78 4.39 16.34
C TYR A 121 -0.21 5.56 16.41
N VAL A 122 -1.31 5.39 17.14
CA VAL A 122 -2.36 6.40 17.25
C VAL A 122 -1.88 7.66 17.94
N ASN A 123 -1.05 7.52 18.96
CA ASN A 123 -0.54 8.65 19.73
C ASN A 123 0.58 9.42 19.01
N HIS A 124 1.15 8.84 17.94
CA HIS A 124 2.26 9.48 17.20
C HIS A 124 1.84 10.13 15.89
N GLN A 125 0.71 9.69 15.29
CA GLN A 125 0.29 10.14 13.96
C GLN A 125 -1.24 10.16 13.86
N GLU A 126 -1.86 11.32 13.94
CA GLU A 126 -3.33 11.44 13.95
C GLU A 126 -3.99 10.88 12.67
N PHE A 127 -3.34 11.03 11.51
CA PHE A 127 -3.83 10.51 10.23
C PHE A 127 -3.90 8.97 10.17
N VAL A 128 -3.34 8.25 11.15
CA VAL A 128 -3.45 6.79 11.26
C VAL A 128 -4.87 6.33 11.68
N LYS A 129 -5.68 7.27 12.16
CA LYS A 129 -7.09 7.01 12.49
C LYS A 129 -7.99 6.92 11.26
N ASP A 130 -7.58 7.54 10.15
CA ASP A 130 -8.35 7.54 8.91
C ASP A 130 -8.01 6.31 8.07
N ALA A 131 -9.04 5.75 7.44
CA ALA A 131 -8.89 4.66 6.50
C ALA A 131 -9.96 4.74 5.41
N ILE A 132 -9.76 3.95 4.36
CA ILE A 132 -10.69 3.81 3.25
C ILE A 132 -11.07 2.33 3.10
N LEU A 133 -12.35 2.05 3.20
CA LEU A 133 -12.91 0.79 2.79
C LEU A 133 -13.12 0.83 1.27
N LEU A 134 -12.56 -0.14 0.55
CA LEU A 134 -12.76 -0.27 -0.88
C LEU A 134 -13.92 -1.22 -1.15
N THR A 135 -14.85 -0.79 -1.99
CA THR A 135 -15.86 -1.66 -2.59
C THR A 135 -15.57 -1.83 -4.07
N VAL A 136 -15.83 -3.02 -4.59
CA VAL A 136 -15.59 -3.33 -6.01
C VAL A 136 -16.88 -3.92 -6.56
N ASP A 137 -17.53 -3.15 -7.44
CA ASP A 137 -18.69 -3.61 -8.18
C ASP A 137 -18.25 -4.22 -9.50
N VAL A 138 -18.59 -5.50 -9.71
CA VAL A 138 -18.07 -6.28 -10.83
C VAL A 138 -19.23 -6.84 -11.65
N THR A 139 -19.19 -6.58 -12.94
CA THR A 139 -20.03 -7.22 -13.97
C THR A 139 -19.14 -7.87 -15.04
N LYS A 140 -19.72 -8.50 -16.06
CA LYS A 140 -18.92 -9.02 -17.19
C LYS A 140 -18.18 -7.93 -17.97
N ASP A 141 -18.75 -6.71 -17.99
CA ASP A 141 -18.30 -5.63 -18.84
C ASP A 141 -17.67 -4.47 -18.06
N ASP A 142 -17.78 -4.49 -16.71
CA ASP A 142 -17.37 -3.35 -15.89
C ASP A 142 -16.76 -3.79 -14.54
N PHE A 143 -15.79 -2.99 -14.08
CA PHE A 143 -15.07 -3.20 -12.83
C PHE A 143 -14.85 -1.84 -12.15
N VAL A 144 -15.74 -1.50 -11.23
CA VAL A 144 -15.76 -0.17 -10.58
C VAL A 144 -15.25 -0.27 -9.15
N VAL A 145 -14.24 0.54 -8.83
CA VAL A 145 -13.66 0.66 -7.49
C VAL A 145 -14.14 1.96 -6.85
N SER A 146 -14.80 1.84 -5.70
CA SER A 146 -15.29 2.97 -4.91
C SER A 146 -14.64 3.01 -3.52
N GLU A 147 -14.42 4.23 -3.03
CA GLU A 147 -13.79 4.51 -1.75
C GLU A 147 -14.79 5.00 -0.72
N LEU A 148 -14.92 4.30 0.39
CA LEU A 148 -15.77 4.67 1.52
C LEU A 148 -14.88 5.05 2.70
N PRO A 149 -14.79 6.34 3.08
CA PRO A 149 -14.01 6.76 4.24
C PRO A 149 -14.56 6.20 5.54
N ILE A 150 -13.67 5.68 6.34
CA ILE A 150 -13.95 5.14 7.66
C ILE A 150 -12.95 5.72 8.66
N ARG A 151 -13.34 5.76 9.93
CA ARG A 151 -12.47 6.27 11.00
C ARG A 151 -12.45 5.33 12.19
N ARG A 152 -11.25 5.09 12.69
CA ARG A 152 -11.04 4.34 13.92
C ARG A 152 -11.54 5.12 15.14
N THR A 153 -12.13 4.39 16.06
CA THR A 153 -12.53 4.84 17.40
C THR A 153 -11.88 3.97 18.47
N ASP A 154 -12.05 4.31 19.73
CA ASP A 154 -11.51 3.50 20.84
C ASP A 154 -12.10 2.08 20.89
N ASN A 155 -13.32 1.90 20.40
CA ASN A 155 -14.05 0.63 20.46
C ASN A 155 -14.19 -0.07 19.10
N GLY A 156 -13.52 0.40 18.05
CA GLY A 156 -13.60 -0.22 16.73
C GLY A 156 -13.51 0.80 15.60
N THR A 157 -14.28 0.58 14.54
CA THR A 157 -14.28 1.42 13.33
C THR A 157 -15.71 1.82 13.00
N ARG A 158 -15.91 3.05 12.58
CA ARG A 158 -17.17 3.60 12.11
C ARG A 158 -17.03 4.25 10.73
N LEU A 159 -18.12 4.51 10.07
CA LEU A 159 -18.13 5.41 8.92
C LEU A 159 -17.63 6.79 9.36
N ALA A 160 -16.86 7.43 8.50
CA ALA A 160 -16.48 8.82 8.69
C ALA A 160 -17.72 9.72 8.66
N THR A 161 -17.72 10.79 9.45
CA THR A 161 -18.72 11.85 9.30
C THR A 161 -18.51 12.57 7.97
N GLU A 162 -19.47 13.37 7.52
CA GLU A 162 -19.37 14.11 6.27
C GLU A 162 -18.12 15.01 6.22
N VAL A 163 -17.80 15.67 7.32
CA VAL A 163 -16.60 16.52 7.43
C VAL A 163 -15.32 15.68 7.34
N GLU A 164 -15.22 14.61 8.15
CA GLU A 164 -14.06 13.71 8.13
C GLU A 164 -13.87 13.05 6.76
N ALA A 165 -14.96 12.64 6.11
CA ALA A 165 -14.94 12.04 4.79
C ALA A 165 -14.43 13.03 3.73
N THR A 166 -14.91 14.26 3.78
CA THR A 166 -14.48 15.34 2.88
C THR A 166 -12.99 15.62 3.04
N GLU A 167 -12.51 15.83 4.26
CA GLU A 167 -11.09 16.07 4.55
C GLU A 167 -10.20 14.92 4.08
N THR A 168 -10.61 13.68 4.38
CA THR A 168 -9.86 12.48 3.98
C THR A 168 -9.77 12.35 2.46
N LEU A 169 -10.90 12.50 1.75
CA LEU A 169 -10.96 12.34 0.30
C LEU A 169 -10.28 13.50 -0.44
N GLU A 170 -10.38 14.74 0.03
CA GLU A 170 -9.67 15.87 -0.57
C GLU A 170 -8.14 15.68 -0.45
N ALA A 171 -7.66 15.31 0.74
CA ALA A 171 -6.25 15.03 0.95
C ALA A 171 -5.75 13.82 0.13
N TYR A 172 -6.59 12.79 -0.03
CA TYR A 172 -6.32 11.62 -0.86
C TYR A 172 -6.23 11.99 -2.34
N ARG A 173 -7.20 12.75 -2.86
CA ARG A 173 -7.21 13.23 -4.26
C ARG A 173 -6.00 14.13 -4.54
N LYS A 174 -5.67 15.03 -3.62
CA LYS A 174 -4.47 15.88 -3.76
C LYS A 174 -3.21 15.04 -3.94
N ARG A 175 -3.00 14.04 -3.06
CA ARG A 175 -1.85 13.14 -3.20
C ARG A 175 -1.87 12.34 -4.49
N SER A 176 -3.05 11.96 -4.94
CA SER A 176 -3.23 11.23 -6.21
C SER A 176 -2.86 12.06 -7.43
N GLU A 177 -3.07 13.38 -7.38
CA GLU A 177 -2.59 14.29 -8.42
C GLU A 177 -1.06 14.49 -8.34
N GLU A 178 -0.52 14.67 -7.13
CA GLU A 178 0.91 14.90 -6.90
C GLU A 178 1.79 13.73 -7.40
N ILE A 179 1.33 12.48 -7.26
CA ILE A 179 2.10 11.30 -7.71
C ILE A 179 2.15 11.10 -9.23
N LYS A 180 1.39 11.89 -10.00
CA LYS A 180 1.48 11.88 -11.46
C LYS A 180 2.79 12.46 -11.96
N ASP A 181 3.44 13.32 -11.15
CA ASP A 181 4.77 13.85 -11.42
C ASP A 181 5.86 12.92 -10.84
N PRO A 182 6.66 12.22 -11.68
CA PRO A 182 7.73 11.34 -11.23
C PRO A 182 8.84 12.09 -10.47
N HIS A 183 9.04 13.37 -10.78
CA HIS A 183 10.01 14.19 -10.06
C HIS A 183 9.54 14.44 -8.63
N PHE A 184 8.26 14.79 -8.44
CA PHE A 184 7.66 14.91 -7.12
C PHE A 184 7.82 13.62 -6.30
N VAL A 185 7.45 12.45 -6.87
CA VAL A 185 7.57 11.16 -6.19
C VAL A 185 9.00 10.90 -5.72
N THR A 186 9.99 11.20 -6.58
CA THR A 186 11.40 11.01 -6.25
C THR A 186 11.86 11.95 -5.12
N GLN A 187 11.51 13.24 -5.19
CA GLN A 187 11.92 14.23 -4.19
C GLN A 187 11.22 13.99 -2.85
N ALA A 188 9.92 13.70 -2.85
CA ALA A 188 9.16 13.39 -1.64
C ALA A 188 9.71 12.15 -0.93
N TYR A 189 10.04 11.09 -1.70
CA TYR A 189 10.64 9.88 -1.13
C TYR A 189 12.05 10.13 -0.58
N LYS A 190 12.88 10.92 -1.27
CA LYS A 190 14.20 11.30 -0.78
C LYS A 190 14.11 12.05 0.54
N ALA A 191 13.23 13.04 0.63
CA ALA A 191 13.02 13.79 1.87
C ALA A 191 12.58 12.90 3.03
N PHE A 192 11.66 11.93 2.78
CA PHE A 192 11.25 10.94 3.75
C PHE A 192 12.43 10.04 4.18
N ALA A 193 13.19 9.51 3.22
CA ALA A 193 14.34 8.63 3.48
C ALA A 193 15.42 9.34 4.30
N ASP A 194 15.72 10.60 3.99
CA ASP A 194 16.72 11.41 4.71
C ASP A 194 16.37 11.56 6.20
N THR A 195 15.09 11.72 6.53
CA THR A 195 14.64 11.79 7.93
C THR A 195 14.84 10.46 8.66
N HIS A 196 14.59 9.33 7.99
CA HIS A 196 14.75 7.99 8.55
C HIS A 196 16.21 7.59 8.69
N VAL A 197 17.06 7.90 7.71
CA VAL A 197 18.51 7.67 7.80
C VAL A 197 19.12 8.42 9.00
N LYS A 198 18.75 9.69 9.18
CA LYS A 198 19.19 10.48 10.33
C LYS A 198 18.75 9.87 11.67
N ARG A 199 17.51 9.37 11.75
CA ARG A 199 17.00 8.67 12.92
C ARG A 199 17.76 7.36 13.17
N TYR A 200 17.94 6.53 12.14
CA TYR A 200 18.68 5.27 12.20
C TYR A 200 20.12 5.49 12.66
N LEU A 201 20.82 6.47 12.10
CA LEU A 201 22.17 6.80 12.50
C LEU A 201 22.25 7.20 13.98
N ARG A 202 21.28 7.97 14.49
CA ARG A 202 21.21 8.33 15.92
C ARG A 202 20.96 7.13 16.84
N GLU A 203 20.14 6.19 16.42
CA GLU A 203 19.77 5.00 17.20
C GLU A 203 20.87 3.93 17.16
N PHE A 204 21.44 3.65 15.98
CA PHE A 204 22.46 2.62 15.79
C PHE A 204 23.86 3.00 16.26
N LEU A 205 24.27 4.22 16.02
CA LEU A 205 25.61 4.67 16.37
C LEU A 205 25.76 5.08 17.84
N GLY A 206 24.66 4.99 18.58
CA GLY A 206 24.66 5.16 20.03
C GLY A 206 24.93 6.60 20.50
N ARG A 207 24.89 6.76 21.83
CA ARG A 207 25.07 8.06 22.49
C ARG A 207 26.54 8.47 22.68
N SER A 208 27.48 7.82 21.98
CA SER A 208 28.92 8.14 22.05
C SER A 208 29.17 9.57 21.59
N PHE A 209 30.06 10.27 22.29
CA PHE A 209 30.46 11.65 21.97
C PHE A 209 31.03 11.79 20.54
N ILE A 210 31.80 10.80 20.08
CA ILE A 210 32.37 10.76 18.73
C ILE A 210 31.26 10.71 17.66
N VAL A 211 30.23 9.93 17.88
CA VAL A 211 29.07 9.80 16.97
C VAL A 211 28.23 11.07 16.96
N ARG A 212 28.11 11.78 18.10
CA ARG A 212 27.44 13.09 18.13
C ARG A 212 28.22 14.14 17.33
N ALA A 213 29.53 14.10 17.36
CA ALA A 213 30.39 15.01 16.60
C ALA A 213 30.28 14.75 15.08
N ILE A 214 30.24 13.49 14.65
CA ILE A 214 30.02 13.09 13.23
C ILE A 214 28.62 13.49 12.76
N ASN A 215 27.56 13.26 13.55
CA ASN A 215 26.21 13.64 13.21
C ASN A 215 25.95 15.16 13.21
N ALA A 216 26.80 15.95 13.79
CA ALA A 216 26.72 17.42 13.74
C ALA A 216 27.39 18.00 12.47
N LEU A 217 28.19 17.19 11.77
CA LEU A 217 28.89 17.56 10.54
C LEU A 217 28.19 17.07 9.26
N LEU A 218 27.16 16.20 9.40
CA LEU A 218 26.26 15.73 8.34
C LEU A 218 24.90 16.43 8.42
#